data_72cf5af09ef7e9a567b81bf6eecf1c5c
#
_entry.id   72cf5af09ef7e9a567b81bf6eecf1c5c
#
_cell.length_a   1.000
_cell.length_b   1.000
_cell.length_c   1.000
_cell.angle_alpha   90.00
_cell.angle_beta   90.00
_cell.angle_gamma   90.00
#
_symmetry.space_group_name_H-M   'P 1'
#
loop_
_entity.id
_entity.type
_entity.pdbx_description
1 polymer ?
#
loop_
_entity_poly.entity_id
_entity_poly.type
_entity_poly.pdbx_seq_one_letter_code
_entity_poly.pdbx_strand_id
1 'polypeptide(L)'
;MNSLISADNTWALWCILAVCAATAIYLEQKYEWASKVTGCILALSFVMILSNFNIIPTEAPVYDHVWGYIVPLAIPMLLFNADIKKIGRESGRMVLIFLLSSFGTVIGGFIAYYIMRGVIPQLNDIVPMFTGTYTGGAVNFVAMSTLYKVPGKTVSVALVADNLLMALYFFVLIALPTLNIIKKKFTHPYIDKLENLTEEDKSKNETLVAKYWGAKEISLKDIAITVALSLVIVTISDTLSKLLSSTFSGKGLVDAILGGLLGNKYLLMTTLTIIVASAFPKQVGSIRGSQEIGTFLIYLFFAVIGAPASIGLILKESPLLFVFAFIIILVNLIFSLVLGKMFKFSIEEIIVASNANVGGPTSAAAMAVSKGWTELIVPALLIGTLGYVIGNYYGIFTGWMLH
;
A
#
# COMPACT_ATOMS: atom_id res chain seq x y z
N MET A 1 -15.85 -20.91 20.98
CA MET A 1 -16.74 -21.85 20.25
C MET A 1 -15.85 -22.73 19.40
N ASN A 2 -16.06 -24.04 19.33
CA ASN A 2 -15.25 -24.92 18.51
C ASN A 2 -15.65 -24.71 17.05
N SER A 3 -14.71 -24.25 16.21
CA SER A 3 -14.91 -24.19 14.76
C SER A 3 -14.93 -25.61 14.16
N LEU A 4 -15.57 -25.76 12.99
CA LEU A 4 -15.62 -27.05 12.26
C LEU A 4 -14.20 -27.56 11.95
N ILE A 5 -13.30 -26.65 11.56
CA ILE A 5 -11.88 -26.92 11.33
C ILE A 5 -11.11 -26.47 12.58
N SER A 6 -10.34 -27.39 13.17
CA SER A 6 -9.50 -27.08 14.33
C SER A 6 -8.40 -26.10 14.00
N ALA A 7 -7.99 -25.26 14.98
CA ALA A 7 -6.85 -24.35 14.85
C ALA A 7 -5.52 -25.06 14.55
N ASP A 8 -5.39 -26.34 14.94
CA ASP A 8 -4.21 -27.18 14.70
C ASP A 8 -4.21 -27.82 13.31
N ASN A 9 -5.32 -27.75 12.56
CA ASN A 9 -5.38 -28.30 11.21
C ASN A 9 -4.69 -27.37 10.20
N THR A 10 -3.37 -27.36 10.26
CA THR A 10 -2.48 -26.47 9.48
C THR A 10 -2.75 -26.55 7.98
N TRP A 11 -2.89 -27.75 7.41
CA TRP A 11 -3.10 -27.94 5.97
C TRP A 11 -4.43 -27.39 5.48
N ALA A 12 -5.52 -27.64 6.22
CA ALA A 12 -6.83 -27.14 5.85
C ALA A 12 -6.87 -25.60 5.91
N LEU A 13 -6.26 -25.00 6.94
CA LEU A 13 -6.21 -23.55 7.08
C LEU A 13 -5.37 -22.89 5.96
N TRP A 14 -4.18 -23.43 5.63
CA TRP A 14 -3.41 -22.94 4.49
C TRP A 14 -4.17 -23.06 3.17
N CYS A 15 -4.85 -24.18 2.95
CA CYS A 15 -5.66 -24.38 1.75
C CYS A 15 -6.76 -23.33 1.63
N ILE A 16 -7.50 -23.09 2.72
CA ILE A 16 -8.59 -22.09 2.74
C ILE A 16 -8.05 -20.68 2.47
N LEU A 17 -6.98 -20.28 3.14
CA LEU A 17 -6.37 -18.95 2.94
C LEU A 17 -5.92 -18.78 1.48
N ALA A 18 -5.21 -19.76 0.93
CA ALA A 18 -4.72 -19.72 -0.45
C ALA A 18 -5.86 -19.70 -1.47
N VAL A 19 -6.91 -20.52 -1.28
CA VAL A 19 -8.09 -20.55 -2.16
C VAL A 19 -8.86 -19.23 -2.09
N CYS A 20 -9.08 -18.68 -0.89
CA CYS A 20 -9.76 -17.39 -0.73
C CYS A 20 -8.97 -16.25 -1.40
N ALA A 21 -7.65 -16.19 -1.20
CA ALA A 21 -6.78 -15.21 -1.84
C ALA A 21 -6.79 -15.34 -3.36
N ALA A 22 -6.60 -16.56 -3.89
CA ALA A 22 -6.61 -16.83 -5.33
C ALA A 22 -7.98 -16.51 -5.97
N THR A 23 -9.07 -16.87 -5.30
CA THR A 23 -10.44 -16.56 -5.78
C THR A 23 -10.68 -15.05 -5.82
N ALA A 24 -10.21 -14.31 -4.80
CA ALA A 24 -10.33 -12.85 -4.75
C ALA A 24 -9.58 -12.19 -5.91
N ILE A 25 -8.33 -12.63 -6.18
CA ILE A 25 -7.53 -12.16 -7.31
C ILE A 25 -8.22 -12.48 -8.64
N TYR A 26 -8.69 -13.72 -8.82
CA TYR A 26 -9.37 -14.14 -10.04
C TYR A 26 -10.63 -13.29 -10.31
N LEU A 27 -11.44 -13.05 -9.30
CA LEU A 27 -12.67 -12.26 -9.43
C LEU A 27 -12.34 -10.79 -9.74
N GLU A 28 -11.36 -10.20 -9.05
CA GLU A 28 -10.92 -8.82 -9.27
C GLU A 28 -10.42 -8.59 -10.70
N GLN A 29 -9.67 -9.55 -11.24
CA GLN A 29 -9.14 -9.45 -12.61
C GLN A 29 -10.18 -9.73 -13.70
N LYS A 30 -11.23 -10.52 -13.38
CA LYS A 30 -12.22 -10.95 -14.38
C LYS A 30 -13.47 -10.09 -14.43
N TYR A 31 -13.91 -9.53 -13.31
CA TYR A 31 -15.21 -8.87 -13.19
C TYR A 31 -15.05 -7.42 -12.72
N GLU A 32 -15.68 -6.49 -13.45
CA GLU A 32 -15.64 -5.05 -13.11
C GLU A 32 -16.20 -4.74 -11.70
N TRP A 33 -17.27 -5.42 -11.27
CA TRP A 33 -17.80 -5.23 -9.93
C TRP A 33 -16.81 -5.63 -8.84
N ALA A 34 -16.07 -6.71 -9.05
CA ALA A 34 -15.07 -7.21 -8.11
C ALA A 34 -13.84 -6.30 -8.07
N SER A 35 -13.43 -5.74 -9.22
CA SER A 35 -12.40 -4.71 -9.29
C SER A 35 -12.78 -3.44 -8.54
N LYS A 36 -14.07 -3.04 -8.56
CA LYS A 36 -14.57 -1.89 -7.79
C LYS A 36 -14.58 -2.13 -6.28
N VAL A 37 -14.85 -3.37 -5.85
CA VAL A 37 -14.82 -3.77 -4.43
C VAL A 37 -13.38 -3.95 -3.94
N THR A 38 -12.44 -4.26 -4.81
CA THR A 38 -11.05 -4.64 -4.61
C THR A 38 -10.87 -6.07 -4.09
N GLY A 39 -9.84 -6.75 -4.60
CA GLY A 39 -9.54 -8.12 -4.18
C GLY A 39 -9.13 -8.23 -2.70
N CYS A 40 -8.59 -7.16 -2.12
CA CYS A 40 -8.26 -7.10 -0.69
C CYS A 40 -9.52 -7.30 0.17
N ILE A 41 -10.60 -6.57 -0.12
CA ILE A 41 -11.89 -6.72 0.58
C ILE A 41 -12.48 -8.10 0.31
N LEU A 42 -12.40 -8.61 -0.93
CA LEU A 42 -12.91 -9.93 -1.25
C LEU A 42 -12.20 -11.03 -0.47
N ALA A 43 -10.85 -11.00 -0.42
CA ALA A 43 -10.06 -11.98 0.33
C ALA A 43 -10.40 -11.96 1.83
N LEU A 44 -10.44 -10.77 2.44
CA LEU A 44 -10.88 -10.56 3.82
C LEU A 44 -12.30 -11.09 4.04
N SER A 45 -13.25 -10.71 3.17
CA SER A 45 -14.67 -11.05 3.32
C SER A 45 -14.92 -12.54 3.24
N PHE A 46 -14.26 -13.28 2.35
CA PHE A 46 -14.41 -14.73 2.27
C PHE A 46 -14.01 -15.41 3.57
N VAL A 47 -12.85 -15.06 4.10
CA VAL A 47 -12.36 -15.64 5.36
C VAL A 47 -13.20 -15.17 6.55
N MET A 48 -13.62 -13.91 6.59
CA MET A 48 -14.52 -13.37 7.60
C MET A 48 -15.86 -14.12 7.63
N ILE A 49 -16.46 -14.40 6.47
CA ILE A 49 -17.70 -15.19 6.39
C ILE A 49 -17.47 -16.58 6.98
N LEU A 50 -16.41 -17.29 6.56
CA LEU A 50 -16.11 -18.62 7.08
C LEU A 50 -15.88 -18.63 8.60
N SER A 51 -15.23 -17.60 9.13
CA SER A 51 -14.99 -17.46 10.57
C SER A 51 -16.27 -17.14 11.34
N ASN A 52 -17.11 -16.21 10.87
CA ASN A 52 -18.37 -15.85 11.54
C ASN A 52 -19.40 -17.00 11.52
N PHE A 53 -19.31 -17.92 10.53
CA PHE A 53 -20.10 -19.17 10.53
C PHE A 53 -19.43 -20.31 11.33
N ASN A 54 -18.35 -20.04 12.07
CA ASN A 54 -17.59 -21.04 12.83
C ASN A 54 -17.07 -22.22 11.99
N ILE A 55 -16.82 -22.02 10.70
CA ILE A 55 -16.19 -23.02 9.82
C ILE A 55 -14.69 -23.08 10.13
N ILE A 56 -14.05 -21.93 10.29
CA ILE A 56 -12.64 -21.79 10.67
C ILE A 56 -12.51 -21.04 12.01
N PRO A 57 -11.42 -21.23 12.77
CA PRO A 57 -11.19 -20.52 14.01
C PRO A 57 -10.84 -19.04 13.76
N THR A 58 -11.13 -18.18 14.74
CA THR A 58 -10.74 -16.76 14.73
C THR A 58 -9.26 -16.55 15.01
N GLU A 59 -8.60 -17.52 15.65
CA GLU A 59 -7.17 -17.51 15.98
C GLU A 59 -6.57 -18.89 15.69
N ALA A 60 -5.42 -18.93 15.05
CA ALA A 60 -4.69 -20.17 14.74
C ALA A 60 -3.20 -19.90 14.52
N PRO A 61 -2.30 -20.86 14.84
CA PRO A 61 -0.85 -20.71 14.60
C PRO A 61 -0.48 -20.37 13.15
N VAL A 62 -1.28 -20.84 12.19
CA VAL A 62 -1.09 -20.53 10.75
C VAL A 62 -1.20 -19.04 10.48
N TYR A 63 -2.07 -18.32 11.19
CA TYR A 63 -2.23 -16.88 11.03
C TYR A 63 -0.98 -16.13 11.49
N ASP A 64 -0.39 -16.57 12.61
CA ASP A 64 0.88 -16.01 13.11
C ASP A 64 2.04 -16.26 12.14
N HIS A 65 2.05 -17.40 11.43
CA HIS A 65 3.03 -17.67 10.38
C HIS A 65 2.91 -16.70 9.20
N VAL A 66 1.69 -16.30 8.84
CA VAL A 66 1.49 -15.28 7.79
C VAL A 66 2.03 -13.93 8.24
N TRP A 67 1.75 -13.50 9.47
CA TRP A 67 2.29 -12.28 10.04
C TRP A 67 3.83 -12.31 10.16
N GLY A 68 4.38 -13.42 10.64
CA GLY A 68 5.80 -13.56 10.96
C GLY A 68 6.72 -13.78 9.76
N TYR A 69 6.24 -14.46 8.72
CA TYR A 69 7.06 -14.88 7.57
C TYR A 69 6.57 -14.35 6.23
N ILE A 70 5.27 -14.45 5.95
CA ILE A 70 4.72 -14.09 4.63
C ILE A 70 4.79 -12.58 4.40
N VAL A 71 4.38 -11.78 5.39
CA VAL A 71 4.44 -10.32 5.32
C VAL A 71 5.86 -9.79 5.15
N PRO A 72 6.84 -10.20 5.96
CA PRO A 72 8.23 -9.79 5.76
C PRO A 72 8.80 -10.17 4.39
N LEU A 73 8.44 -11.33 3.82
CA LEU A 73 8.88 -11.74 2.49
C LEU A 73 8.28 -10.89 1.37
N ALA A 74 7.03 -10.47 1.50
CA ALA A 74 6.35 -9.68 0.50
C ALA A 74 6.99 -8.28 0.29
N ILE A 75 7.47 -7.65 1.37
CA ILE A 75 8.00 -6.27 1.34
C ILE A 75 9.19 -6.13 0.39
N PRO A 76 10.28 -6.90 0.49
CA PRO A 76 11.37 -6.82 -0.48
C PRO A 76 10.94 -7.11 -1.91
N MET A 77 10.07 -8.11 -2.13
CA MET A 77 9.60 -8.49 -3.48
C MET A 77 8.92 -7.33 -4.18
N LEU A 78 8.09 -6.57 -3.46
CA LEU A 78 7.39 -5.39 -3.97
C LEU A 78 8.32 -4.20 -4.22
N LEU A 79 9.47 -4.15 -3.54
CA LEU A 79 10.46 -3.07 -3.63
C LEU A 79 11.60 -3.34 -4.62
N PHE A 80 11.68 -4.50 -5.28
CA PHE A 80 12.77 -4.80 -6.23
C PHE A 80 12.88 -3.81 -7.39
N ASN A 81 11.80 -3.13 -7.72
CA ASN A 81 11.79 -2.08 -8.74
C ASN A 81 12.06 -0.66 -8.19
N ALA A 82 12.37 -0.53 -6.89
CA ALA A 82 12.62 0.75 -6.23
C ALA A 82 14.06 1.26 -6.47
N ASP A 83 14.46 1.43 -7.73
CA ASP A 83 15.71 2.11 -8.10
C ASP A 83 15.55 3.62 -7.93
N ILE A 84 16.14 4.19 -6.88
CA ILE A 84 16.06 5.62 -6.58
C ILE A 84 16.65 6.50 -7.70
N LYS A 85 17.71 6.04 -8.37
CA LYS A 85 18.31 6.80 -9.48
C LYS A 85 17.36 6.88 -10.67
N LYS A 86 16.69 5.76 -10.98
CA LYS A 86 15.68 5.67 -12.02
C LYS A 86 14.47 6.54 -11.68
N ILE A 87 13.98 6.45 -10.45
CA ILE A 87 12.87 7.26 -9.94
C ILE A 87 13.16 8.75 -10.12
N GLY A 88 14.33 9.23 -9.67
CA GLY A 88 14.72 10.64 -9.80
C GLY A 88 14.85 11.11 -11.24
N ARG A 89 15.37 10.26 -12.14
CA ARG A 89 15.61 10.63 -13.53
C ARG A 89 14.35 10.57 -14.42
N GLU A 90 13.52 9.54 -14.24
CA GLU A 90 12.36 9.28 -15.12
C GLU A 90 11.06 9.87 -14.62
N SER A 91 10.93 10.13 -13.30
CA SER A 91 9.72 10.74 -12.74
C SER A 91 9.82 12.24 -12.54
N GLY A 92 11.03 12.82 -12.62
CA GLY A 92 11.27 14.26 -12.64
C GLY A 92 10.44 15.04 -11.61
N ARG A 93 9.64 16.00 -12.10
CA ARG A 93 8.76 16.83 -11.26
C ARG A 93 7.64 16.05 -10.56
N MET A 94 7.25 14.84 -11.05
CA MET A 94 6.26 14.02 -10.38
C MET A 94 6.72 13.58 -8.97
N VAL A 95 8.03 13.40 -8.75
CA VAL A 95 8.59 13.13 -7.41
C VAL A 95 8.30 14.30 -6.46
N LEU A 96 8.48 15.54 -6.93
CA LEU A 96 8.24 16.71 -6.08
C LEU A 96 6.78 16.82 -5.65
N ILE A 97 5.82 16.73 -6.59
CA ILE A 97 4.40 16.81 -6.22
C ILE A 97 3.98 15.63 -5.34
N PHE A 98 4.53 14.43 -5.56
CA PHE A 98 4.31 13.27 -4.70
C PHE A 98 4.79 13.53 -3.26
N LEU A 99 6.00 14.08 -3.07
CA LEU A 99 6.54 14.42 -1.75
C LEU A 99 5.73 15.52 -1.05
N LEU A 100 5.32 16.54 -1.78
CA LEU A 100 4.45 17.60 -1.24
C LEU A 100 3.09 17.04 -0.80
N SER A 101 2.51 16.15 -1.59
CA SER A 101 1.27 15.44 -1.28
C SER A 101 1.43 14.54 -0.06
N SER A 102 2.51 13.76 0.01
CA SER A 102 2.77 12.85 1.15
C SER A 102 3.01 13.59 2.47
N PHE A 103 3.59 14.78 2.42
CA PHE A 103 3.69 15.64 3.59
C PHE A 103 2.31 16.08 4.11
N GLY A 104 1.36 16.32 3.19
CA GLY A 104 -0.05 16.54 3.52
C GLY A 104 -0.67 15.36 4.27
N THR A 105 -0.28 14.12 3.95
CA THR A 105 -0.72 12.92 4.70
C THR A 105 -0.23 12.94 6.15
N VAL A 106 1.04 13.27 6.38
CA VAL A 106 1.61 13.37 7.74
C VAL A 106 0.87 14.40 8.58
N ILE A 107 0.67 15.61 8.03
CA ILE A 107 -0.10 16.67 8.69
C ILE A 107 -1.53 16.22 8.95
N GLY A 108 -2.16 15.58 7.96
CA GLY A 108 -3.51 15.00 8.08
C GLY A 108 -3.60 13.97 9.20
N GLY A 109 -2.59 13.12 9.36
CA GLY A 109 -2.48 12.16 10.45
C GLY A 109 -2.49 12.82 11.83
N PHE A 110 -1.69 13.87 12.03
CA PHE A 110 -1.69 14.63 13.28
C PHE A 110 -3.02 15.37 13.51
N ILE A 111 -3.58 16.02 12.49
CA ILE A 111 -4.88 16.71 12.60
C ILE A 111 -5.97 15.71 13.00
N ALA A 112 -6.07 14.58 12.31
CA ALA A 112 -7.04 13.53 12.60
C ALA A 112 -6.86 12.96 14.02
N TYR A 113 -5.60 12.76 14.45
CA TYR A 113 -5.29 12.32 15.80
C TYR A 113 -5.83 13.30 16.86
N TYR A 114 -5.49 14.59 16.76
CA TYR A 114 -5.93 15.56 17.75
C TYR A 114 -7.45 15.76 17.81
N ILE A 115 -8.14 15.60 16.67
CA ILE A 115 -9.60 15.67 16.61
C ILE A 115 -10.25 14.43 17.25
N MET A 116 -9.68 13.23 17.03
CA MET A 116 -10.37 11.98 17.35
C MET A 116 -9.76 11.15 18.49
N ARG A 117 -8.65 11.60 19.12
CA ARG A 117 -7.97 10.86 20.22
C ARG A 117 -8.84 10.57 21.43
N GLY A 118 -9.91 11.37 21.66
CA GLY A 118 -10.87 11.12 22.73
C GLY A 118 -12.01 10.15 22.37
N VAL A 119 -12.09 9.73 21.12
CA VAL A 119 -13.20 8.93 20.58
C VAL A 119 -12.75 7.52 20.15
N ILE A 120 -11.54 7.42 19.58
CA ILE A 120 -11.01 6.13 19.08
C ILE A 120 -9.95 5.63 20.06
N PRO A 121 -10.14 4.43 20.65
CA PRO A 121 -9.13 3.80 21.50
C PRO A 121 -7.86 3.46 20.70
N GLN A 122 -6.70 3.44 21.37
CA GLN A 122 -5.39 3.07 20.79
C GLN A 122 -5.04 3.81 19.48
N LEU A 123 -5.48 5.07 19.36
CA LEU A 123 -5.28 5.85 18.15
C LEU A 123 -3.79 6.11 17.85
N ASN A 124 -2.93 6.10 18.89
CA ASN A 124 -1.47 6.22 18.74
C ASN A 124 -0.89 5.13 17.81
N ASP A 125 -1.41 3.90 17.90
CA ASP A 125 -0.97 2.76 17.07
C ASP A 125 -1.62 2.78 15.67
N ILE A 126 -2.80 3.37 15.57
CA ILE A 126 -3.59 3.43 14.33
C ILE A 126 -3.08 4.54 13.39
N VAL A 127 -2.68 5.70 13.92
CA VAL A 127 -2.16 6.82 13.11
C VAL A 127 -0.98 6.40 12.24
N PRO A 128 0.06 5.69 12.74
CA PRO A 128 1.16 5.20 11.92
C PRO A 128 0.72 4.31 10.75
N MET A 129 -0.29 3.46 10.98
CA MET A 129 -0.84 2.60 9.93
C MET A 129 -1.43 3.42 8.78
N PHE A 130 -2.30 4.39 9.12
CA PHE A 130 -2.96 5.23 8.11
C PHE A 130 -2.00 6.24 7.47
N THR A 131 -1.05 6.79 8.22
CA THR A 131 0.00 7.65 7.64
C THR A 131 0.88 6.86 6.67
N GLY A 132 1.24 5.64 7.03
CA GLY A 132 2.00 4.74 6.16
C GLY A 132 1.23 4.39 4.89
N THR A 133 -0.03 3.94 5.02
CA THR A 133 -0.85 3.54 3.87
C THR A 133 -1.16 4.70 2.92
N TYR A 134 -1.48 5.88 3.45
CA TYR A 134 -1.78 7.07 2.63
C TYR A 134 -0.55 7.87 2.19
N THR A 135 0.63 7.27 2.33
CA THR A 135 1.89 7.73 1.73
C THR A 135 2.37 6.78 0.64
N GLY A 136 2.04 5.48 0.73
CA GLY A 136 2.57 4.51 -0.21
C GLY A 136 1.69 3.28 -0.44
N GLY A 137 0.48 3.21 0.17
CA GLY A 137 -0.45 2.12 -0.05
C GLY A 137 -0.33 0.96 0.94
N ALA A 138 -1.07 -0.12 0.66
CA ALA A 138 -1.37 -1.22 1.58
C ALA A 138 -0.15 -1.96 2.17
N VAL A 139 1.00 -1.95 1.49
CA VAL A 139 2.23 -2.57 2.01
C VAL A 139 2.67 -1.91 3.31
N ASN A 140 2.58 -0.58 3.38
CA ASN A 140 2.94 0.20 4.57
C ASN A 140 1.90 0.03 5.69
N PHE A 141 0.62 -0.13 5.34
CA PHE A 141 -0.42 -0.49 6.31
C PHE A 141 -0.06 -1.78 7.05
N VAL A 142 0.32 -2.82 6.28
CA VAL A 142 0.73 -4.12 6.81
C VAL A 142 1.98 -4.01 7.67
N ALA A 143 3.00 -3.30 7.19
CA ALA A 143 4.25 -3.12 7.92
C ALA A 143 4.03 -2.40 9.26
N MET A 144 3.25 -1.32 9.27
CA MET A 144 2.96 -0.54 10.48
C MET A 144 2.05 -1.29 11.45
N SER A 145 1.01 -1.98 10.98
CA SER A 145 0.14 -2.79 11.84
C SER A 145 0.92 -3.88 12.59
N THR A 146 1.90 -4.49 11.92
CA THR A 146 2.77 -5.50 12.52
C THR A 146 3.77 -4.87 13.50
N LEU A 147 4.38 -3.73 13.13
CA LEU A 147 5.35 -3.03 13.95
C LEU A 147 4.76 -2.58 15.29
N TYR A 148 3.60 -1.94 15.24
CA TYR A 148 2.88 -1.42 16.42
C TYR A 148 2.02 -2.48 17.10
N LYS A 149 2.08 -3.76 16.64
CA LYS A 149 1.35 -4.90 17.21
C LYS A 149 -0.15 -4.62 17.37
N VAL A 150 -0.74 -3.93 16.39
CA VAL A 150 -2.16 -3.58 16.43
C VAL A 150 -2.99 -4.87 16.42
N PRO A 151 -3.98 -5.00 17.33
CA PRO A 151 -4.80 -6.21 17.39
C PRO A 151 -5.50 -6.52 16.07
N GLY A 152 -5.51 -7.79 15.64
CA GLY A 152 -6.06 -8.21 14.34
C GLY A 152 -7.51 -7.75 14.12
N LYS A 153 -8.33 -7.70 15.18
CA LYS A 153 -9.69 -7.12 15.11
C LYS A 153 -9.71 -5.66 14.68
N THR A 154 -8.84 -4.84 15.27
CA THR A 154 -8.70 -3.41 14.92
C THR A 154 -8.15 -3.25 13.51
N VAL A 155 -7.17 -4.09 13.12
CA VAL A 155 -6.62 -4.09 11.76
C VAL A 155 -7.70 -4.40 10.72
N SER A 156 -8.59 -5.38 11.00
CA SER A 156 -9.71 -5.74 10.11
C SER A 156 -10.67 -4.57 9.90
N VAL A 157 -11.07 -3.91 10.99
CA VAL A 157 -11.97 -2.74 10.94
C VAL A 157 -11.33 -1.58 10.19
N ALA A 158 -10.05 -1.31 10.47
CA ALA A 158 -9.27 -0.27 9.81
C ALA A 158 -9.12 -0.55 8.30
N LEU A 159 -8.86 -1.80 7.91
CA LEU A 159 -8.71 -2.19 6.51
C LEU A 159 -10.01 -2.01 5.73
N VAL A 160 -11.16 -2.35 6.32
CA VAL A 160 -12.47 -2.13 5.68
C VAL A 160 -12.73 -0.64 5.47
N ALA A 161 -12.47 0.19 6.49
CA ALA A 161 -12.62 1.64 6.40
C ALA A 161 -11.68 2.24 5.34
N ASP A 162 -10.42 1.81 5.32
CA ASP A 162 -9.39 2.22 4.37
C ASP A 162 -9.80 1.91 2.92
N ASN A 163 -10.13 0.65 2.62
CA ASN A 163 -10.46 0.23 1.26
C ASN A 163 -11.74 0.89 0.73
N LEU A 164 -12.77 1.03 1.58
CA LEU A 164 -14.00 1.72 1.20
C LEU A 164 -13.71 3.19 0.86
N LEU A 165 -12.94 3.86 1.70
CA LEU A 165 -12.58 5.25 1.48
C LEU A 165 -11.66 5.42 0.26
N MET A 166 -10.71 4.51 0.04
CA MET A 166 -9.84 4.51 -1.13
C MET A 166 -10.65 4.39 -2.43
N ALA A 167 -11.66 3.51 -2.47
CA ALA A 167 -12.54 3.37 -3.63
C ALA A 167 -13.32 4.67 -3.90
N LEU A 168 -13.90 5.28 -2.87
CA LEU A 168 -14.60 6.56 -3.00
C LEU A 168 -13.65 7.68 -3.44
N TYR A 169 -12.45 7.71 -2.88
CA TYR A 169 -11.42 8.68 -3.25
C TYR A 169 -10.98 8.56 -4.70
N PHE A 170 -10.83 7.34 -5.20
CA PHE A 170 -10.52 7.10 -6.61
C PHE A 170 -11.59 7.72 -7.54
N PHE A 171 -12.89 7.57 -7.21
CA PHE A 171 -13.96 8.23 -7.96
C PHE A 171 -13.89 9.76 -7.86
N VAL A 172 -13.58 10.31 -6.69
CA VAL A 172 -13.38 11.75 -6.52
C VAL A 172 -12.24 12.24 -7.42
N LEU A 173 -11.10 11.57 -7.44
CA LEU A 173 -9.96 11.94 -8.27
C LEU A 173 -10.26 11.86 -9.78
N ILE A 174 -11.03 10.85 -10.20
CA ILE A 174 -11.50 10.72 -11.60
C ILE A 174 -12.43 11.86 -12.00
N ALA A 175 -13.30 12.31 -11.07
CA ALA A 175 -14.25 13.38 -11.33
C ALA A 175 -13.64 14.78 -11.27
N LEU A 176 -12.56 15.00 -10.50
CA LEU A 176 -11.95 16.32 -10.32
C LEU A 176 -11.64 17.06 -11.62
N PRO A 177 -10.98 16.45 -12.64
CA PRO A 177 -10.63 17.16 -13.87
C PRO A 177 -11.84 17.52 -14.74
N THR A 178 -13.02 16.93 -14.48
CA THR A 178 -14.24 17.25 -15.23
C THR A 178 -14.96 18.50 -14.70
N LEU A 179 -14.61 18.94 -13.47
CA LEU A 179 -15.22 20.11 -12.84
C LEU A 179 -14.73 21.40 -13.50
N ASN A 180 -15.65 22.26 -13.95
CA ASN A 180 -15.35 23.53 -14.61
C ASN A 180 -14.46 24.46 -13.77
N ILE A 181 -14.59 24.42 -12.42
CA ILE A 181 -13.79 25.22 -11.51
C ILE A 181 -12.32 24.77 -11.55
N ILE A 182 -12.10 23.46 -11.63
CA ILE A 182 -10.76 22.86 -11.68
C ILE A 182 -10.13 23.12 -13.05
N LYS A 183 -10.84 22.88 -14.16
CA LYS A 183 -10.37 23.16 -15.52
C LYS A 183 -9.92 24.62 -15.69
N LYS A 184 -10.66 25.58 -15.11
CA LYS A 184 -10.29 27.01 -15.18
C LYS A 184 -9.07 27.39 -14.31
N LYS A 185 -8.78 26.64 -13.25
CA LYS A 185 -7.74 26.97 -12.27
C LYS A 185 -6.42 26.26 -12.48
N PHE A 186 -6.40 25.13 -13.17
CA PHE A 186 -5.23 24.29 -13.39
C PHE A 186 -5.00 24.08 -14.90
N THR A 187 -3.74 23.88 -15.29
CA THR A 187 -3.40 23.38 -16.63
C THR A 187 -3.74 21.89 -16.74
N HIS A 188 -4.09 21.44 -17.95
CA HIS A 188 -4.51 20.06 -18.21
C HIS A 188 -3.95 19.52 -19.55
N PRO A 189 -2.62 19.53 -19.73
CA PRO A 189 -1.98 19.25 -21.01
C PRO A 189 -2.22 17.80 -21.50
N TYR A 190 -2.36 16.83 -20.60
CA TYR A 190 -2.61 15.44 -21.00
C TYR A 190 -4.05 15.23 -21.48
N ILE A 191 -5.02 15.95 -20.90
CA ILE A 191 -6.43 15.96 -21.37
C ILE A 191 -6.49 16.65 -22.73
N ASP A 192 -5.89 17.83 -22.88
CA ASP A 192 -5.85 18.57 -24.14
C ASP A 192 -5.23 17.76 -25.27
N LYS A 193 -4.15 17.02 -24.95
CA LYS A 193 -3.51 16.13 -25.90
C LYS A 193 -4.44 15.01 -26.38
N LEU A 194 -5.19 14.38 -25.46
CA LEU A 194 -6.15 13.32 -25.81
C LEU A 194 -7.31 13.82 -26.67
N GLU A 195 -7.83 15.02 -26.38
CA GLU A 195 -8.89 15.65 -27.18
C GLU A 195 -8.44 15.94 -28.62
N ASN A 196 -7.14 16.11 -28.85
CA ASN A 196 -6.55 16.42 -30.17
C ASN A 196 -5.89 15.21 -30.87
N LEU A 197 -6.00 13.97 -30.34
CA LEU A 197 -5.43 12.77 -30.96
C LEU A 197 -6.13 12.41 -32.27
N THR A 198 -5.33 11.98 -33.27
CA THR A 198 -5.85 11.35 -34.48
C THR A 198 -6.33 9.91 -34.20
N GLU A 199 -7.14 9.32 -35.10
CA GLU A 199 -7.62 7.93 -34.92
C GLU A 199 -6.46 6.92 -34.89
N GLU A 200 -5.39 7.16 -35.63
CA GLU A 200 -4.18 6.30 -35.61
C GLU A 200 -3.46 6.37 -34.26
N ASP A 201 -3.37 7.55 -33.66
CA ASP A 201 -2.73 7.74 -32.36
C ASP A 201 -3.58 7.17 -31.22
N LYS A 202 -4.91 7.21 -31.33
CA LYS A 202 -5.83 6.53 -30.40
C LYS A 202 -5.60 5.02 -30.37
N SER A 203 -5.48 4.37 -31.54
CA SER A 203 -5.20 2.93 -31.64
C SER A 203 -3.86 2.56 -31.02
N LYS A 204 -2.80 3.39 -31.20
CA LYS A 204 -1.49 3.18 -30.56
C LYS A 204 -1.60 3.32 -29.02
N ASN A 205 -2.41 4.27 -28.54
CA ASN A 205 -2.63 4.50 -27.12
C ASN A 205 -3.35 3.31 -26.47
N GLU A 206 -4.40 2.78 -27.10
CA GLU A 206 -5.12 1.58 -26.67
C GLU A 206 -4.20 0.34 -26.61
N THR A 207 -3.28 0.20 -27.57
CA THR A 207 -2.31 -0.90 -27.59
C THR A 207 -1.32 -0.80 -26.41
N LEU A 208 -0.88 0.40 -26.02
CA LEU A 208 -0.02 0.60 -24.85
C LEU A 208 -0.73 0.28 -23.54
N VAL A 209 -2.00 0.66 -23.43
CA VAL A 209 -2.87 0.32 -22.29
C VAL A 209 -3.06 -1.19 -22.19
N ALA A 210 -3.38 -1.87 -23.30
CA ALA A 210 -3.55 -3.32 -23.35
C ALA A 210 -2.25 -4.06 -22.96
N LYS A 211 -1.10 -3.56 -23.39
CA LYS A 211 0.21 -4.14 -23.05
C LYS A 211 0.54 -4.02 -21.56
N TYR A 212 0.09 -2.97 -20.90
CA TYR A 212 0.29 -2.80 -19.46
C TYR A 212 -0.42 -3.90 -18.65
N TRP A 213 -1.64 -4.28 -19.05
CA TRP A 213 -2.45 -5.33 -18.40
C TRP A 213 -2.19 -6.74 -18.94
N GLY A 214 -1.33 -6.87 -19.96
CA GLY A 214 -1.01 -8.14 -20.59
C GLY A 214 -0.35 -9.14 -19.64
N ALA A 215 -0.46 -10.43 -19.98
CA ALA A 215 0.23 -11.50 -19.27
C ALA A 215 1.75 -11.31 -19.32
N LYS A 216 2.43 -11.51 -18.20
CA LYS A 216 3.89 -11.43 -18.08
C LYS A 216 4.50 -12.82 -18.12
N GLU A 217 5.55 -12.99 -18.89
CA GLU A 217 6.35 -14.21 -18.88
C GLU A 217 7.22 -14.27 -17.62
N ILE A 218 7.01 -15.28 -16.77
CA ILE A 218 7.76 -15.51 -15.53
C ILE A 218 8.44 -16.86 -15.64
N SER A 219 9.77 -16.90 -15.49
CA SER A 219 10.55 -18.12 -15.53
C SER A 219 10.72 -18.73 -14.13
N LEU A 220 11.03 -20.04 -14.06
CA LEU A 220 11.39 -20.69 -12.79
C LEU A 220 12.59 -20.00 -12.12
N LYS A 221 13.56 -19.51 -12.91
CA LYS A 221 14.70 -18.74 -12.44
C LYS A 221 14.25 -17.46 -11.74
N ASP A 222 13.29 -16.72 -12.32
CA ASP A 222 12.77 -15.47 -11.72
C ASP A 222 12.10 -15.73 -10.38
N ILE A 223 11.29 -16.78 -10.29
CA ILE A 223 10.64 -17.19 -9.02
C ILE A 223 11.69 -17.55 -7.98
N ALA A 224 12.67 -18.38 -8.33
CA ALA A 224 13.71 -18.83 -7.41
C ALA A 224 14.57 -17.67 -6.89
N ILE A 225 14.99 -16.74 -7.77
CA ILE A 225 15.78 -15.57 -7.38
C ILE A 225 14.94 -14.62 -6.53
N THR A 226 13.67 -14.38 -6.87
CA THR A 226 12.77 -13.53 -6.09
C THR A 226 12.67 -14.02 -4.65
N VAL A 227 12.39 -15.30 -4.45
CA VAL A 227 12.26 -15.90 -3.11
C VAL A 227 13.60 -15.88 -2.37
N ALA A 228 14.68 -16.33 -3.02
CA ALA A 228 15.99 -16.40 -2.39
C ALA A 228 16.52 -15.02 -1.95
N LEU A 229 16.45 -14.01 -2.84
CA LEU A 229 16.92 -12.66 -2.54
C LEU A 229 16.08 -12.02 -1.43
N SER A 230 14.76 -12.23 -1.43
CA SER A 230 13.88 -11.72 -0.36
C SER A 230 14.22 -12.36 0.98
N LEU A 231 14.46 -13.68 1.03
CA LEU A 231 14.90 -14.38 2.24
C LEU A 231 16.22 -13.85 2.76
N VAL A 232 17.19 -13.59 1.88
CA VAL A 232 18.49 -13.00 2.26
C VAL A 232 18.29 -11.63 2.89
N ILE A 233 17.51 -10.75 2.24
CA ILE A 233 17.24 -9.39 2.75
C ILE A 233 16.53 -9.45 4.11
N VAL A 234 15.50 -10.29 4.26
CA VAL A 234 14.77 -10.44 5.53
C VAL A 234 15.70 -10.95 6.63
N THR A 235 16.52 -11.97 6.34
CA THR A 235 17.45 -12.54 7.32
C THR A 235 18.49 -11.53 7.79
N ILE A 236 19.09 -10.79 6.86
CA ILE A 236 20.06 -9.73 7.20
C ILE A 236 19.38 -8.64 8.02
N SER A 237 18.18 -8.20 7.61
CA SER A 237 17.42 -7.16 8.32
C SER A 237 17.03 -7.57 9.74
N ASP A 238 16.59 -8.81 9.93
CA ASP A 238 16.23 -9.34 11.26
C ASP A 238 17.45 -9.46 12.17
N THR A 239 18.58 -9.93 11.62
CA THR A 239 19.85 -10.05 12.35
C THR A 239 20.39 -8.68 12.74
N LEU A 240 20.41 -7.72 11.81
CA LEU A 240 20.85 -6.35 12.07
C LEU A 240 19.93 -5.64 13.07
N SER A 241 18.61 -5.82 12.95
CA SER A 241 17.64 -5.27 13.87
C SER A 241 17.90 -5.70 15.30
N LYS A 242 18.13 -7.00 15.54
CA LYS A 242 18.45 -7.55 16.85
C LYS A 242 19.78 -7.01 17.39
N LEU A 243 20.81 -6.94 16.54
CA LEU A 243 22.13 -6.41 16.92
C LEU A 243 22.07 -4.93 17.28
N LEU A 244 21.43 -4.11 16.45
CA LEU A 244 21.33 -2.67 16.66
C LEU A 244 20.44 -2.32 17.85
N SER A 245 19.32 -3.02 18.03
CA SER A 245 18.45 -2.84 19.20
C SER A 245 19.17 -3.16 20.52
N SER A 246 20.05 -4.17 20.52
CA SER A 246 20.86 -4.50 21.71
C SER A 246 21.96 -3.46 21.97
N THR A 247 22.52 -2.87 20.92
CA THR A 247 23.60 -1.87 21.00
C THR A 247 23.09 -0.50 21.46
N PHE A 248 21.92 -0.07 20.96
CA PHE A 248 21.29 1.22 21.27
C PHE A 248 20.17 1.09 22.34
N SER A 249 20.38 0.23 23.32
CA SER A 249 19.44 0.05 24.45
C SER A 249 19.62 1.06 25.60
N GLY A 250 20.41 2.11 25.40
CA GLY A 250 20.69 3.15 26.40
C GLY A 250 19.47 4.03 26.71
N LYS A 251 19.59 4.76 27.84
CA LYS A 251 18.52 5.65 28.36
C LYS A 251 18.55 7.07 27.77
N GLY A 252 19.44 7.35 26.82
CA GLY A 252 19.59 8.66 26.20
C GLY A 252 18.58 8.89 25.05
N LEU A 253 18.21 10.15 24.81
CA LEU A 253 17.34 10.55 23.71
C LEU A 253 17.90 10.09 22.35
N VAL A 254 19.21 10.18 22.17
CA VAL A 254 19.92 9.74 20.94
C VAL A 254 19.85 8.23 20.78
N ASP A 255 20.03 7.46 21.85
CA ASP A 255 19.92 6.02 21.85
C ASP A 255 18.48 5.56 21.57
N ALA A 256 17.49 6.25 22.11
CA ALA A 256 16.08 5.98 21.83
C ALA A 256 15.72 6.24 20.36
N ILE A 257 16.22 7.33 19.76
CA ILE A 257 16.00 7.67 18.36
C ILE A 257 16.76 6.66 17.45
N LEU A 258 18.03 6.43 17.70
CA LEU A 258 18.84 5.51 16.89
C LEU A 258 18.37 4.06 17.04
N GLY A 259 18.04 3.61 18.25
CA GLY A 259 17.49 2.30 18.52
C GLY A 259 16.13 2.09 17.88
N GLY A 260 15.24 3.10 17.94
CA GLY A 260 13.93 3.07 17.30
C GLY A 260 14.00 3.06 15.76
N LEU A 261 14.91 3.85 15.17
CA LEU A 261 15.08 3.89 13.72
C LEU A 261 15.92 2.72 13.19
N LEU A 262 17.14 2.54 13.73
CA LEU A 262 18.10 1.55 13.22
C LEU A 262 17.79 0.13 13.72
N GLY A 263 17.12 0.00 14.87
CA GLY A 263 16.64 -1.28 15.38
C GLY A 263 15.34 -1.78 14.72
N ASN A 264 14.73 -0.99 13.85
CA ASN A 264 13.48 -1.35 13.23
C ASN A 264 13.67 -2.31 12.04
N LYS A 265 13.17 -3.55 12.16
CA LYS A 265 13.29 -4.58 11.11
C LYS A 265 12.69 -4.14 9.77
N TYR A 266 11.53 -3.50 9.76
CA TYR A 266 10.85 -3.10 8.53
C TYR A 266 11.57 -1.95 7.82
N LEU A 267 12.12 -1.02 8.60
CA LEU A 267 12.96 0.05 8.07
C LEU A 267 14.23 -0.49 7.44
N LEU A 268 14.90 -1.44 8.12
CA LEU A 268 16.09 -2.10 7.60
C LEU A 268 15.79 -2.89 6.32
N MET A 269 14.69 -3.66 6.28
CA MET A 269 14.28 -4.39 5.07
C MET A 269 14.04 -3.43 3.90
N THR A 270 13.32 -2.33 4.13
CA THR A 270 13.06 -1.32 3.12
C THR A 270 14.38 -0.71 2.62
N THR A 271 15.23 -0.25 3.54
CA THR A 271 16.52 0.39 3.22
C THR A 271 17.45 -0.56 2.47
N LEU A 272 17.64 -1.79 2.95
CA LEU A 272 18.50 -2.79 2.29
C LEU A 272 17.98 -3.14 0.90
N THR A 273 16.67 -3.31 0.74
CA THR A 273 16.09 -3.61 -0.58
C THR A 273 16.36 -2.49 -1.56
N ILE A 274 16.20 -1.23 -1.14
CA ILE A 274 16.46 -0.07 -2.00
C ILE A 274 17.94 0.03 -2.37
N ILE A 275 18.83 -0.21 -1.41
CA ILE A 275 20.27 -0.22 -1.67
C ILE A 275 20.60 -1.27 -2.73
N VAL A 276 20.08 -2.49 -2.59
CA VAL A 276 20.30 -3.60 -3.53
C VAL A 276 19.68 -3.28 -4.91
N ALA A 277 18.44 -2.79 -4.96
CA ALA A 277 17.78 -2.42 -6.19
C ALA A 277 18.48 -1.26 -6.93
N SER A 278 18.98 -0.27 -6.20
CA SER A 278 19.70 0.89 -6.77
C SER A 278 21.16 0.60 -7.12
N ALA A 279 21.81 -0.36 -6.44
CA ALA A 279 23.18 -0.79 -6.74
C ALA A 279 23.23 -1.75 -7.94
N PHE A 280 22.20 -2.62 -8.07
CA PHE A 280 22.12 -3.66 -9.11
C PHE A 280 20.84 -3.54 -9.95
N PRO A 281 20.54 -2.37 -10.54
CA PRO A 281 19.24 -2.11 -11.16
C PRO A 281 18.95 -3.02 -12.36
N LYS A 282 19.98 -3.42 -13.11
CA LYS A 282 19.82 -4.33 -14.26
C LYS A 282 19.51 -5.76 -13.81
N GLN A 283 20.15 -6.24 -12.74
CA GLN A 283 19.99 -7.59 -12.23
C GLN A 283 18.66 -7.74 -11.47
N VAL A 284 18.39 -6.85 -10.52
CA VAL A 284 17.21 -6.91 -9.66
C VAL A 284 15.96 -6.44 -10.39
N GLY A 285 16.03 -5.33 -11.14
CA GLY A 285 14.90 -4.82 -11.92
C GLY A 285 14.52 -5.67 -13.13
N SER A 286 15.37 -6.62 -13.55
CA SER A 286 15.04 -7.60 -14.62
C SER A 286 14.32 -8.84 -14.09
N ILE A 287 14.24 -9.04 -12.77
CA ILE A 287 13.54 -10.17 -12.16
C ILE A 287 12.04 -10.00 -12.39
N ARG A 288 11.46 -10.87 -13.21
CA ARG A 288 10.03 -10.85 -13.53
C ARG A 288 9.24 -11.58 -12.44
N GLY A 289 8.01 -11.14 -12.18
CA GLY A 289 7.13 -11.82 -11.24
C GLY A 289 7.32 -11.46 -9.77
N SER A 290 8.32 -10.65 -9.40
CA SER A 290 8.53 -10.26 -8.00
C SER A 290 7.34 -9.49 -7.42
N GLN A 291 6.75 -8.58 -8.18
CA GLN A 291 5.55 -7.84 -7.77
C GLN A 291 4.33 -8.76 -7.68
N GLU A 292 4.16 -9.67 -8.64
CA GLU A 292 3.06 -10.62 -8.68
C GLU A 292 3.10 -11.56 -7.47
N ILE A 293 4.27 -12.14 -7.16
CA ILE A 293 4.45 -13.00 -5.99
C ILE A 293 4.24 -12.19 -4.70
N GLY A 294 4.88 -11.02 -4.58
CA GLY A 294 4.73 -10.16 -3.41
C GLY A 294 3.28 -9.74 -3.19
N THR A 295 2.55 -9.40 -4.24
CA THR A 295 1.12 -9.08 -4.18
C THR A 295 0.30 -10.27 -3.71
N PHE A 296 0.54 -11.48 -4.23
CA PHE A 296 -0.15 -12.69 -3.77
C PHE A 296 0.07 -12.94 -2.26
N LEU A 297 1.30 -12.74 -1.78
CA LEU A 297 1.61 -12.86 -0.35
C LEU A 297 0.84 -11.84 0.50
N ILE A 298 0.66 -10.61 0.01
CA ILE A 298 -0.17 -9.60 0.68
C ILE A 298 -1.65 -9.98 0.66
N TYR A 299 -2.16 -10.64 -0.39
CA TYR A 299 -3.54 -11.15 -0.40
C TYR A 299 -3.76 -12.28 0.63
N LEU A 300 -2.76 -13.14 0.86
CA LEU A 300 -2.80 -14.10 1.98
C LEU A 300 -2.92 -13.40 3.33
N PHE A 301 -2.20 -12.30 3.53
CA PHE A 301 -2.32 -11.48 4.73
C PHE A 301 -3.74 -10.88 4.87
N PHE A 302 -4.31 -10.32 3.80
CA PHE A 302 -5.69 -9.81 3.85
C PHE A 302 -6.71 -10.89 4.15
N ALA A 303 -6.52 -12.10 3.63
CA ALA A 303 -7.33 -13.26 3.97
C ALA A 303 -7.25 -13.56 5.48
N VAL A 304 -6.04 -13.62 6.05
CA VAL A 304 -5.83 -13.86 7.50
C VAL A 304 -6.50 -12.81 8.37
N ILE A 305 -6.44 -11.53 7.99
CA ILE A 305 -7.11 -10.45 8.74
C ILE A 305 -8.63 -10.66 8.80
N GLY A 306 -9.21 -11.36 7.85
CA GLY A 306 -10.62 -11.71 7.85
C GLY A 306 -11.02 -12.68 8.98
N ALA A 307 -10.10 -13.52 9.47
CA ALA A 307 -10.41 -14.52 10.48
C ALA A 307 -10.87 -13.94 11.84
N PRO A 308 -10.17 -12.96 12.44
CA PRO A 308 -10.64 -12.30 13.67
C PRO A 308 -11.73 -11.26 13.43
N ALA A 309 -12.07 -10.96 12.16
CA ALA A 309 -13.02 -9.92 11.81
C ALA A 309 -14.45 -10.31 12.20
N SER A 310 -15.12 -9.42 12.93
CA SER A 310 -16.54 -9.57 13.27
C SER A 310 -17.38 -8.59 12.46
N ILE A 311 -18.40 -9.07 11.76
CA ILE A 311 -19.33 -8.24 11.00
C ILE A 311 -19.96 -7.17 11.91
N GLY A 312 -20.36 -7.56 13.13
CA GLY A 312 -20.95 -6.62 14.09
C GLY A 312 -19.97 -5.52 14.52
N LEU A 313 -18.68 -5.87 14.73
CA LEU A 313 -17.64 -4.92 15.09
C LEU A 313 -17.34 -3.96 13.93
N ILE A 314 -17.24 -4.48 12.71
CA ILE A 314 -17.03 -3.67 11.51
C ILE A 314 -18.15 -2.63 11.36
N LEU A 315 -19.41 -3.03 11.47
CA LEU A 315 -20.55 -2.11 11.37
C LEU A 315 -20.56 -1.05 12.46
N LYS A 316 -20.04 -1.37 13.66
CA LYS A 316 -20.02 -0.44 14.80
C LYS A 316 -18.84 0.52 14.79
N GLU A 317 -17.63 0.05 14.47
CA GLU A 317 -16.38 0.78 14.63
C GLU A 317 -15.81 1.33 13.33
N SER A 318 -16.09 0.69 12.18
CA SER A 318 -15.59 1.15 10.88
C SER A 318 -16.01 2.58 10.54
N PRO A 319 -17.23 3.08 10.87
CA PRO A 319 -17.59 4.47 10.59
C PRO A 319 -16.68 5.50 11.26
N LEU A 320 -16.21 5.24 12.48
CA LEU A 320 -15.29 6.15 13.17
C LEU A 320 -13.91 6.17 12.51
N LEU A 321 -13.39 5.00 12.14
CA LEU A 321 -12.12 4.89 11.42
C LEU A 321 -12.24 5.43 9.99
N PHE A 322 -13.41 5.32 9.35
CA PHE A 322 -13.69 5.94 8.07
C PHE A 322 -13.60 7.48 8.16
N VAL A 323 -14.22 8.10 9.18
CA VAL A 323 -14.12 9.54 9.39
C VAL A 323 -12.67 9.95 9.69
N PHE A 324 -11.96 9.19 10.52
CA PHE A 324 -10.55 9.41 10.81
C PHE A 324 -9.70 9.40 9.52
N ALA A 325 -9.84 8.37 8.73
CA ALA A 325 -9.15 8.19 7.45
C ALA A 325 -9.53 9.29 6.45
N PHE A 326 -10.81 9.67 6.38
CA PHE A 326 -11.31 10.75 5.53
C PHE A 326 -10.63 12.08 5.83
N ILE A 327 -10.42 12.42 7.11
CA ILE A 327 -9.70 13.64 7.48
C ILE A 327 -8.29 13.63 6.89
N ILE A 328 -7.58 12.51 6.99
CA ILE A 328 -6.20 12.39 6.47
C ILE A 328 -6.17 12.58 4.95
N ILE A 329 -7.04 11.88 4.22
CA ILE A 329 -7.11 11.96 2.76
C ILE A 329 -7.55 13.36 2.30
N LEU A 330 -8.50 13.98 3.00
CA LEU A 330 -8.96 15.33 2.68
C LEU A 330 -7.80 16.35 2.81
N VAL A 331 -7.02 16.24 3.87
CA VAL A 331 -5.84 17.11 4.07
C VAL A 331 -4.79 16.82 2.98
N ASN A 332 -4.51 15.55 2.66
CA ASN A 332 -3.64 15.19 1.54
C ASN A 332 -4.10 15.84 0.23
N LEU A 333 -5.39 15.74 -0.11
CA LEU A 333 -5.94 16.32 -1.34
C LEU A 333 -5.83 17.84 -1.37
N ILE A 334 -6.16 18.51 -0.26
CA ILE A 334 -6.06 19.97 -0.16
C ILE A 334 -4.59 20.40 -0.35
N PHE A 335 -3.64 19.74 0.33
CA PHE A 335 -2.21 20.00 0.16
C PHE A 335 -1.75 19.78 -1.27
N SER A 336 -2.17 18.68 -1.88
CA SER A 336 -1.84 18.34 -3.27
C SER A 336 -2.33 19.42 -4.24
N LEU A 337 -3.58 19.87 -4.09
CA LEU A 337 -4.17 20.90 -4.94
C LEU A 337 -3.53 22.29 -4.70
N VAL A 338 -3.36 22.68 -3.45
CA VAL A 338 -2.81 24.01 -3.09
C VAL A 338 -1.35 24.11 -3.52
N LEU A 339 -0.51 23.18 -3.08
CA LEU A 339 0.91 23.19 -3.42
C LEU A 339 1.14 22.87 -4.91
N GLY A 340 0.34 21.93 -5.46
CA GLY A 340 0.38 21.64 -6.89
C GLY A 340 0.13 22.88 -7.75
N LYS A 341 -0.87 23.69 -7.39
CA LYS A 341 -1.13 24.96 -8.06
C LYS A 341 0.00 25.96 -7.86
N MET A 342 0.52 26.09 -6.64
CA MET A 342 1.61 27.02 -6.33
C MET A 342 2.87 26.72 -7.12
N PHE A 343 3.20 25.45 -7.33
CA PHE A 343 4.36 25.00 -8.11
C PHE A 343 4.04 24.74 -9.59
N LYS A 344 2.86 25.15 -10.07
CA LYS A 344 2.41 25.06 -11.47
C LYS A 344 2.42 23.63 -12.03
N PHE A 345 1.98 22.66 -11.24
CA PHE A 345 1.71 21.30 -11.71
C PHE A 345 0.37 21.24 -12.46
N SER A 346 0.28 20.33 -13.42
CA SER A 346 -0.99 20.06 -14.09
C SER A 346 -1.93 19.28 -13.17
N ILE A 347 -3.23 19.35 -13.43
CA ILE A 347 -4.21 18.64 -12.61
C ILE A 347 -4.00 17.12 -12.67
N GLU A 348 -3.57 16.61 -13.82
CA GLU A 348 -3.30 15.19 -14.01
C GLU A 348 -2.10 14.73 -13.16
N GLU A 349 -1.02 15.51 -13.15
CA GLU A 349 0.16 15.24 -12.30
C GLU A 349 -0.23 15.22 -10.82
N ILE A 350 -1.05 16.18 -10.38
CA ILE A 350 -1.54 16.28 -8.98
C ILE A 350 -2.39 15.07 -8.62
N ILE A 351 -3.34 14.69 -9.48
CA ILE A 351 -4.25 13.56 -9.25
C ILE A 351 -3.48 12.24 -9.20
N VAL A 352 -2.59 12.00 -10.14
CA VAL A 352 -1.77 10.79 -10.19
C VAL A 352 -0.87 10.70 -8.95
N ALA A 353 -0.24 11.82 -8.55
CA ALA A 353 0.61 11.85 -7.35
C ALA A 353 -0.18 11.61 -6.06
N SER A 354 -1.35 12.23 -5.91
CA SER A 354 -2.23 12.00 -4.75
C SER A 354 -2.76 10.57 -4.72
N ASN A 355 -3.11 10.00 -5.89
CA ASN A 355 -3.51 8.59 -5.97
C ASN A 355 -2.34 7.64 -5.66
N ALA A 356 -1.11 7.98 -6.09
CA ALA A 356 0.08 7.19 -5.77
C ALA A 356 0.36 7.16 -4.25
N ASN A 357 0.09 8.26 -3.55
CA ASN A 357 0.16 8.30 -2.08
C ASN A 357 -0.88 7.38 -1.45
N VAL A 358 -2.16 7.55 -1.79
CA VAL A 358 -3.27 6.87 -1.11
C VAL A 358 -3.41 5.41 -1.55
N GLY A 359 -3.36 5.13 -2.86
CA GLY A 359 -3.62 3.80 -3.42
C GLY A 359 -2.37 3.04 -3.87
N GLY A 360 -1.18 3.68 -3.83
CA GLY A 360 0.08 3.08 -4.22
C GLY A 360 0.30 3.00 -5.75
N PRO A 361 1.37 2.30 -6.19
CA PRO A 361 1.82 2.32 -7.59
C PRO A 361 0.80 1.74 -8.58
N THR A 362 0.17 0.63 -8.24
CA THR A 362 -0.80 -0.06 -9.12
C THR A 362 -2.05 0.76 -9.34
N SER A 363 -2.59 1.38 -8.28
CA SER A 363 -3.76 2.25 -8.34
C SER A 363 -3.50 3.51 -9.16
N ALA A 364 -2.34 4.16 -8.96
CA ALA A 364 -1.96 5.35 -9.71
C ALA A 364 -1.74 5.05 -11.20
N ALA A 365 -1.09 3.95 -11.52
CA ALA A 365 -0.91 3.51 -12.89
C ALA A 365 -2.26 3.13 -13.54
N ALA A 366 -3.12 2.41 -12.83
CA ALA A 366 -4.47 2.08 -13.30
C ALA A 366 -5.28 3.33 -13.62
N MET A 367 -5.17 4.38 -12.81
CA MET A 367 -5.80 5.66 -13.09
C MET A 367 -5.24 6.31 -14.36
N ALA A 368 -3.91 6.38 -14.51
CA ALA A 368 -3.28 6.92 -15.70
C ALA A 368 -3.71 6.16 -16.98
N VAL A 369 -3.77 4.82 -16.89
CA VAL A 369 -4.25 3.93 -17.95
C VAL A 369 -5.72 4.20 -18.29
N SER A 370 -6.60 4.22 -17.27
CA SER A 370 -8.06 4.42 -17.47
C SER A 370 -8.41 5.78 -18.07
N LYS A 371 -7.55 6.77 -17.88
CA LYS A 371 -7.67 8.12 -18.44
C LYS A 371 -6.92 8.30 -19.76
N GLY A 372 -6.20 7.28 -20.24
CA GLY A 372 -5.39 7.37 -21.45
C GLY A 372 -4.12 8.25 -21.31
N TRP A 373 -3.72 8.61 -20.08
CA TRP A 373 -2.51 9.42 -19.82
C TRP A 373 -1.26 8.54 -19.86
N THR A 374 -0.95 8.00 -21.04
CA THR A 374 0.10 6.99 -21.22
C THR A 374 1.49 7.45 -20.78
N GLU A 375 1.79 8.74 -20.91
CA GLU A 375 3.08 9.33 -20.47
C GLU A 375 3.22 9.33 -18.93
N LEU A 376 2.10 9.28 -18.18
CA LEU A 376 2.09 9.25 -16.72
C LEU A 376 2.12 7.84 -16.13
N ILE A 377 1.98 6.77 -16.94
CA ILE A 377 1.93 5.38 -16.43
C ILE A 377 3.25 5.03 -15.71
N VAL A 378 4.39 5.23 -16.36
CA VAL A 378 5.71 4.92 -15.78
C VAL A 378 6.02 5.82 -14.59
N PRO A 379 5.88 7.16 -14.68
CA PRO A 379 6.02 8.02 -13.51
C PRO A 379 5.11 7.63 -12.34
N ALA A 380 3.85 7.27 -12.59
CA ALA A 380 2.91 6.82 -11.54
C ALA A 380 3.41 5.59 -10.78
N LEU A 381 3.91 4.58 -11.51
CA LEU A 381 4.51 3.39 -10.92
C LEU A 381 5.74 3.73 -10.06
N LEU A 382 6.61 4.58 -10.59
CA LEU A 382 7.86 4.91 -9.92
C LEU A 382 7.64 5.73 -8.65
N ILE A 383 6.78 6.76 -8.69
CA ILE A 383 6.47 7.54 -7.48
C ILE A 383 5.68 6.74 -6.45
N GLY A 384 4.77 5.86 -6.89
CA GLY A 384 4.07 4.94 -5.99
C GLY A 384 5.03 3.93 -5.34
N THR A 385 6.03 3.43 -6.08
CA THR A 385 7.08 2.59 -5.51
C THR A 385 7.95 3.35 -4.50
N LEU A 386 8.23 4.65 -4.76
CA LEU A 386 8.86 5.54 -3.78
C LEU A 386 7.99 5.68 -2.54
N GLY A 387 6.66 5.65 -2.69
CA GLY A 387 5.71 5.65 -1.59
C GLY A 387 5.86 4.46 -0.65
N TYR A 388 6.08 3.26 -1.18
CA TYR A 388 6.37 2.07 -0.35
C TYR A 388 7.57 2.29 0.56
N VAL A 389 8.56 3.04 0.07
CA VAL A 389 9.76 3.41 0.84
C VAL A 389 9.43 4.44 1.91
N ILE A 390 8.92 5.61 1.48
CA ILE A 390 8.73 6.78 2.34
C ILE A 390 7.62 6.53 3.37
N GLY A 391 6.59 5.76 3.02
CA GLY A 391 5.46 5.47 3.90
C GLY A 391 5.87 4.79 5.21
N ASN A 392 6.84 3.88 5.16
CA ASN A 392 7.38 3.27 6.37
C ASN A 392 8.09 4.29 7.27
N TYR A 393 8.89 5.20 6.68
CA TYR A 393 9.54 6.26 7.45
C TYR A 393 8.54 7.23 8.08
N TYR A 394 7.51 7.63 7.33
CA TYR A 394 6.48 8.53 7.83
C TYR A 394 5.58 7.86 8.88
N GLY A 395 5.24 6.58 8.70
CA GLY A 395 4.52 5.80 9.72
C GLY A 395 5.30 5.71 11.03
N ILE A 396 6.60 5.40 10.95
CA ILE A 396 7.46 5.32 12.13
C ILE A 396 7.63 6.70 12.78
N PHE A 397 7.83 7.75 11.98
CA PHE A 397 7.96 9.11 12.48
C PHE A 397 6.69 9.56 13.24
N THR A 398 5.52 9.33 12.65
CA THR A 398 4.25 9.69 13.31
C THR A 398 4.01 8.88 14.58
N GLY A 399 4.34 7.58 14.56
CA GLY A 399 4.26 6.75 15.75
C GLY A 399 5.20 7.22 16.85
N TRP A 400 6.45 7.52 16.53
CA TRP A 400 7.42 8.05 17.48
C TRP A 400 6.99 9.39 18.12
N MET A 401 6.33 10.25 17.34
CA MET A 401 5.84 11.54 17.83
C MET A 401 4.61 11.42 18.74
N LEU A 402 3.89 10.29 18.68
CA LEU A 402 2.63 10.07 19.41
C LEU A 402 2.77 9.12 20.61
N HIS A 403 3.89 8.44 20.76
CA HIS A 403 4.29 7.62 21.92
C HIS A 403 5.31 8.31 22.80
#